data_f3cebd253d391ad902a84334bdc9910e
#
_entry.id   f3cebd253d391ad902a84334bdc9910e
#
_cell.length_a   1.000
_cell.length_b   1.000
_cell.length_c   1.000
_cell.angle_alpha   90.00
_cell.angle_beta   90.00
_cell.angle_gamma   90.00
#
_symmetry.space_group_name_H-M   'P 1'
#
loop_
_entity.id
_entity.type
_entity.pdbx_description
1 polymer ?
#
loop_
_entity_poly.entity_id
_entity_poly.type
_entity_poly.pdbx_seq_one_letter_code
_entity_poly.pdbx_strand_id
1 'polypeptide(L)'
;SKVSRGSVKAGDWMEFQLDTSETYELYHGLAQLYALYGNMKDIPYGTATYTRVDNAFRQFLSIIQNDPSAARMIGNEENFDLVKTLLRLITQTESLESLKKSLMELQDDNLQHLTTTLNIEKLQRVATLMADNLDNNSEEFWQTTVFKENQWVLAQIFACPCTIFSDKAYVGGKGVDNSGGNLCDFIYQNRLSQNVALIEIKTPCTEIIGNSYRGTYSFSHELSGAVNQVLNYRDNLTKSYYTLCHQNASQFEVLSPKCVVVIG
;
A
#
# COMPACT_ATOMS: atom_id res chain seq x y z
N SER A 1 9.53 36.69 29.56
CA SER A 1 8.26 37.26 30.04
C SER A 1 7.10 36.76 29.18
N LYS A 2 6.11 36.08 29.79
CA LYS A 2 4.87 35.69 29.12
C LYS A 2 4.02 36.94 28.90
N VAL A 3 3.89 37.37 27.66
CA VAL A 3 2.83 38.32 27.27
C VAL A 3 1.52 37.52 27.20
N SER A 4 0.62 37.76 28.17
CA SER A 4 -0.73 37.23 28.10
C SER A 4 -1.47 37.95 26.95
N ARG A 5 -2.26 37.22 26.15
CA ARG A 5 -3.18 37.78 25.15
C ARG A 5 -4.33 38.53 25.82
N GLY A 6 -4.03 39.58 26.53
CA GLY A 6 -5.02 40.59 26.89
C GLY A 6 -5.21 41.49 25.69
N SER A 7 -6.41 41.86 25.41
CA SER A 7 -6.84 42.64 24.25
C SER A 7 -5.95 43.89 24.05
N VAL A 8 -5.06 43.83 23.04
CA VAL A 8 -4.36 45.02 22.52
C VAL A 8 -5.38 45.80 21.70
N LYS A 9 -5.62 47.06 22.08
CA LYS A 9 -6.57 47.96 21.39
C LYS A 9 -5.80 48.82 20.38
N ALA A 10 -6.50 49.33 19.40
CA ALA A 10 -5.94 50.28 18.46
C ALA A 10 -5.41 51.53 19.25
N GLY A 11 -4.10 51.83 19.10
CA GLY A 11 -3.40 52.88 19.83
C GLY A 11 -2.54 52.39 20.99
N ASP A 12 -2.61 51.11 21.35
CA ASP A 12 -1.67 50.52 22.31
C ASP A 12 -0.29 50.37 21.65
N TRP A 13 0.75 50.59 22.42
CA TRP A 13 2.12 50.39 21.96
C TRP A 13 2.87 49.43 22.87
N MET A 14 3.85 48.75 22.31
CA MET A 14 4.72 47.83 23.05
C MET A 14 6.20 48.19 22.78
N GLU A 15 6.97 48.27 23.83
CA GLU A 15 8.41 48.49 23.72
C GLU A 15 9.14 47.18 24.02
N PHE A 16 10.05 46.82 23.14
CA PHE A 16 10.95 45.70 23.32
C PHE A 16 12.37 46.22 23.45
N GLN A 17 13.04 45.91 24.54
CA GLN A 17 14.48 46.08 24.67
C GLN A 17 15.15 44.79 24.21
N LEU A 18 15.79 44.85 23.07
CA LEU A 18 16.49 43.73 22.46
C LEU A 18 17.98 44.05 22.38
N ASP A 19 18.82 43.09 22.71
CA ASP A 19 20.25 43.18 22.39
C ASP A 19 20.51 42.92 20.89
N THR A 20 21.74 43.02 20.44
CA THR A 20 22.13 42.85 19.02
C THR A 20 21.82 41.46 18.50
N SER A 21 21.98 40.42 19.35
CA SER A 21 21.69 39.04 18.97
C SER A 21 20.18 38.79 18.84
N GLU A 22 19.42 39.24 19.83
CA GLU A 22 17.95 39.13 19.83
C GLU A 22 17.32 39.94 18.68
N THR A 23 17.88 41.12 18.36
CA THR A 23 17.48 41.94 17.20
C THR A 23 17.74 41.18 15.90
N TYR A 24 18.89 40.55 15.77
CA TYR A 24 19.23 39.74 14.61
C TYR A 24 18.29 38.54 14.47
N GLU A 25 17.99 37.81 15.55
CA GLU A 25 17.06 36.67 15.56
C GLU A 25 15.62 37.11 15.18
N LEU A 26 15.16 38.24 15.75
CA LEU A 26 13.84 38.81 15.42
C LEU A 26 13.77 39.20 13.93
N TYR A 27 14.79 39.94 13.44
CA TYR A 27 14.86 40.35 12.04
C TYR A 27 14.84 39.12 11.09
N HIS A 28 15.68 38.11 11.38
CA HIS A 28 15.72 36.89 10.60
C HIS A 28 14.42 36.11 10.69
N GLY A 29 13.78 36.02 11.85
CA GLY A 29 12.48 35.38 12.03
C GLY A 29 11.38 36.06 11.21
N LEU A 30 11.34 37.40 11.23
CA LEU A 30 10.41 38.20 10.44
C LEU A 30 10.70 38.08 8.96
N ALA A 31 11.94 38.21 8.51
CA ALA A 31 12.33 38.04 7.11
C ALA A 31 11.95 36.66 6.59
N GLN A 32 12.06 35.64 7.42
CA GLN A 32 11.64 34.29 7.12
C GLN A 32 10.12 34.15 6.99
N LEU A 33 9.37 34.81 7.83
CA LEU A 33 7.92 34.84 7.78
C LEU A 33 7.44 35.52 6.48
N TYR A 34 8.01 36.66 6.13
CA TYR A 34 7.70 37.40 4.92
C TYR A 34 8.11 36.63 3.65
N ALA A 35 9.21 35.87 3.67
CA ALA A 35 9.62 35.04 2.53
C ALA A 35 8.65 33.89 2.27
N LEU A 36 8.03 33.31 3.31
CA LEU A 36 6.99 32.30 3.14
C LEU A 36 5.71 32.84 2.52
N TYR A 37 5.39 34.11 2.79
CA TYR A 37 4.17 34.77 2.30
C TYR A 37 4.40 35.73 1.14
N GLY A 38 5.65 35.90 0.68
CA GLY A 38 6.02 36.88 -0.36
C GLY A 38 5.30 36.69 -1.70
N ASN A 39 4.78 35.51 -1.98
CA ASN A 39 4.00 35.20 -3.17
C ASN A 39 2.47 35.10 -2.91
N MET A 40 2.01 35.31 -1.67
CA MET A 40 0.60 35.31 -1.32
C MET A 40 0.05 36.73 -1.28
N LYS A 41 -1.15 36.94 -1.85
CA LYS A 41 -1.80 38.26 -1.89
C LYS A 41 -2.19 38.79 -0.51
N ASP A 42 -2.36 37.91 0.47
CA ASP A 42 -2.77 38.28 1.84
C ASP A 42 -2.02 37.43 2.88
N ILE A 43 -1.50 38.07 3.90
CA ILE A 43 -0.97 37.38 5.10
C ILE A 43 -2.17 36.95 5.94
N PRO A 44 -2.30 35.65 6.28
CA PRO A 44 -3.45 35.19 7.04
C PRO A 44 -3.49 35.82 8.43
N TYR A 45 -4.60 36.48 8.76
CA TYR A 45 -4.90 36.97 10.10
C TYR A 45 -5.53 35.86 10.91
N GLY A 46 -4.98 35.56 12.09
CA GLY A 46 -5.55 34.59 13.01
C GLY A 46 -4.53 33.73 13.72
N THR A 47 -5.01 32.67 14.36
CA THR A 47 -4.15 31.70 15.02
C THR A 47 -3.57 30.74 13.98
N ALA A 48 -2.31 30.90 13.62
CA ALA A 48 -1.61 29.98 12.73
C ALA A 48 -0.45 29.32 13.47
N THR A 49 -0.21 28.05 13.20
CA THR A 49 0.97 27.34 13.70
C THR A 49 2.07 27.50 12.67
N TYR A 50 3.15 28.13 13.08
CA TYR A 50 4.33 28.31 12.24
C TYR A 50 5.40 27.29 12.64
N THR A 51 5.81 26.49 11.69
CA THR A 51 6.97 25.61 11.87
C THR A 51 8.22 26.34 11.40
N ARG A 52 9.24 26.43 12.24
CA ARG A 52 10.54 27.00 11.86
C ARG A 52 11.17 26.12 10.79
N VAL A 53 11.29 26.66 9.60
CA VAL A 53 11.97 25.99 8.48
C VAL A 53 13.42 26.48 8.43
N ASP A 54 14.36 25.56 8.51
CA ASP A 54 15.79 25.83 8.44
C ASP A 54 16.18 26.51 7.11
N ASN A 55 17.18 27.39 7.16
CA ASN A 55 17.74 28.05 5.98
C ASN A 55 18.26 27.04 4.94
N ALA A 56 18.81 25.92 5.37
CA ALA A 56 19.27 24.85 4.51
C ALA A 56 18.11 24.21 3.70
N PHE A 57 16.97 23.98 4.34
CA PHE A 57 15.78 23.44 3.65
C PHE A 57 15.20 24.42 2.64
N ARG A 58 15.25 25.74 2.91
CA ARG A 58 14.80 26.76 1.95
C ARG A 58 15.72 26.91 0.75
N GLN A 59 17.03 26.90 1.00
CA GLN A 59 18.00 26.87 -0.09
C GLN A 59 17.79 25.64 -0.97
N PHE A 60 17.55 24.51 -0.35
CA PHE A 60 17.21 23.26 -1.04
C PHE A 60 15.94 23.40 -1.90
N LEU A 61 14.84 23.90 -1.33
CA LEU A 61 13.60 24.14 -2.10
C LEU A 61 13.80 25.17 -3.22
N SER A 62 14.53 26.23 -2.96
CA SER A 62 14.85 27.27 -3.96
C SER A 62 15.68 26.71 -5.11
N ILE A 63 16.65 25.84 -4.84
CA ILE A 63 17.45 25.18 -5.87
C ILE A 63 16.58 24.25 -6.70
N ILE A 64 15.73 23.43 -6.09
CA ILE A 64 14.84 22.52 -6.82
C ILE A 64 13.84 23.26 -7.71
N GLN A 65 13.28 24.36 -7.21
CA GLN A 65 12.28 25.15 -7.94
C GLN A 65 12.86 25.92 -9.13
N ASN A 66 14.11 26.39 -9.00
CA ASN A 66 14.72 27.28 -9.98
C ASN A 66 15.70 26.59 -10.95
N ASP A 67 16.14 25.38 -10.63
CA ASP A 67 17.09 24.65 -11.45
C ASP A 67 16.61 23.20 -11.72
N PRO A 68 16.08 22.92 -12.92
CA PRO A 68 15.69 21.56 -13.30
C PRO A 68 16.85 20.55 -13.30
N SER A 69 18.11 21.03 -13.33
CA SER A 69 19.27 20.15 -13.22
C SER A 69 19.50 19.65 -11.80
N ALA A 70 19.11 20.44 -10.81
CA ALA A 70 19.15 20.03 -9.40
C ALA A 70 18.20 18.84 -9.11
N ALA A 71 17.05 18.79 -9.78
CA ALA A 71 16.13 17.65 -9.69
C ALA A 71 16.78 16.36 -10.23
N ARG A 72 17.63 16.46 -11.26
CA ARG A 72 18.40 15.31 -11.77
C ARG A 72 19.52 14.88 -10.82
N MET A 73 20.14 15.83 -10.11
CA MET A 73 21.16 15.51 -9.09
C MET A 73 20.58 14.76 -7.89
N ILE A 74 19.31 15.06 -7.54
CA ILE A 74 18.62 14.35 -6.44
C ILE A 74 18.35 12.89 -6.83
N GLY A 75 18.12 12.61 -8.13
CA GLY A 75 17.88 11.27 -8.67
C GLY A 75 19.13 10.41 -8.84
N ASN A 76 20.33 10.91 -8.51
CA ASN A 76 21.55 10.13 -8.58
C ASN A 76 21.69 9.19 -7.35
N GLU A 77 22.36 8.05 -7.55
CA GLU A 77 22.59 7.03 -6.51
C GLU A 77 23.19 7.60 -5.22
N GLU A 78 24.05 8.61 -5.31
CA GLU A 78 24.68 9.28 -4.17
C GLU A 78 23.69 10.02 -3.26
N ASN A 79 22.50 10.39 -3.76
CA ASN A 79 21.48 11.13 -3.04
C ASN A 79 20.24 10.30 -2.70
N PHE A 80 20.33 8.98 -2.84
CA PHE A 80 19.22 8.06 -2.57
C PHE A 80 18.64 8.19 -1.16
N ASP A 81 19.47 8.44 -0.16
CA ASP A 81 19.04 8.65 1.23
C ASP A 81 18.20 9.92 1.39
N LEU A 82 18.44 10.95 0.59
CA LEU A 82 17.64 12.17 0.58
C LEU A 82 16.23 11.90 0.03
N VAL A 83 16.16 11.22 -1.12
CA VAL A 83 14.88 10.82 -1.74
C VAL A 83 14.09 9.94 -0.80
N LYS A 84 14.73 8.95 -0.17
CA LYS A 84 14.12 8.07 0.83
C LYS A 84 13.57 8.85 2.03
N THR A 85 14.32 9.84 2.51
CA THR A 85 13.89 10.69 3.62
C THR A 85 12.69 11.54 3.25
N LEU A 86 12.67 12.15 2.04
CA LEU A 86 11.54 12.92 1.54
C LEU A 86 10.29 12.05 1.36
N LEU A 87 10.42 10.87 0.78
CA LEU A 87 9.31 9.91 0.64
C LEU A 87 8.77 9.49 2.01
N ARG A 88 9.67 9.26 2.98
CA ARG A 88 9.27 8.93 4.35
C ARG A 88 8.51 10.08 5.02
N LEU A 89 8.96 11.30 4.87
CA LEU A 89 8.27 12.48 5.38
C LEU A 89 6.89 12.65 4.76
N ILE A 90 6.77 12.47 3.43
CA ILE A 90 5.50 12.53 2.72
C ILE A 90 4.52 11.46 3.22
N THR A 91 5.00 10.23 3.44
CA THR A 91 4.16 9.12 3.90
C THR A 91 3.79 9.20 5.40
N GLN A 92 4.56 9.93 6.20
CA GLN A 92 4.30 10.16 7.62
C GLN A 92 3.46 11.42 7.90
N THR A 93 3.11 12.19 6.87
CA THR A 93 2.27 13.38 7.02
C THR A 93 0.87 12.96 7.48
N GLU A 94 0.42 13.47 8.62
CA GLU A 94 -0.84 13.09 9.29
C GLU A 94 -2.10 13.40 8.47
N SER A 95 -2.03 14.23 7.43
CA SER A 95 -3.17 14.61 6.61
C SER A 95 -3.15 13.90 5.25
N LEU A 96 -3.89 12.79 5.18
CA LEU A 96 -4.16 12.08 3.93
C LEU A 96 -4.83 12.99 2.86
N GLU A 97 -5.61 13.96 3.30
CA GLU A 97 -6.29 14.94 2.48
C GLU A 97 -5.31 15.91 1.79
N SER A 98 -4.32 16.41 2.54
CA SER A 98 -3.28 17.28 1.99
C SER A 98 -2.42 16.54 0.96
N LEU A 99 -2.09 15.27 1.26
CA LEU A 99 -1.35 14.43 0.33
C LEU A 99 -2.16 14.16 -0.94
N LYS A 100 -3.45 13.83 -0.83
CA LYS A 100 -4.33 13.66 -1.99
C LYS A 100 -4.38 14.92 -2.86
N LYS A 101 -4.54 16.09 -2.24
CA LYS A 101 -4.58 17.36 -2.97
C LYS A 101 -3.29 17.62 -3.72
N SER A 102 -2.13 17.42 -3.09
CA SER A 102 -0.82 17.57 -3.73
C SER A 102 -0.59 16.57 -4.86
N LEU A 103 -1.07 15.31 -4.71
CA LEU A 103 -1.00 14.31 -5.77
C LEU A 103 -1.92 14.65 -6.95
N MET A 104 -3.09 15.24 -6.69
CA MET A 104 -4.01 15.69 -7.74
C MET A 104 -3.48 16.87 -8.56
N GLU A 105 -2.55 17.66 -8.00
CA GLU A 105 -1.88 18.77 -8.69
C GLU A 105 -0.70 18.30 -9.57
N LEU A 106 -0.24 17.04 -9.41
CA LEU A 106 0.76 16.46 -10.29
C LEU A 106 0.15 16.15 -11.66
N GLN A 107 0.95 16.35 -12.71
CA GLN A 107 0.54 15.94 -14.06
C GLN A 107 0.33 14.44 -14.12
N ASP A 108 -0.68 14.00 -14.86
CA ASP A 108 -1.08 12.58 -14.98
C ASP A 108 0.10 11.69 -15.38
N ASP A 109 0.96 12.14 -16.29
CA ASP A 109 2.15 11.42 -16.74
C ASP A 109 3.14 11.14 -15.60
N ASN A 110 3.34 12.10 -14.69
CA ASN A 110 4.23 11.95 -13.55
C ASN A 110 3.67 10.98 -12.52
N LEU A 111 2.36 11.02 -12.27
CA LEU A 111 1.68 10.07 -11.40
C LEU A 111 1.75 8.65 -11.96
N GLN A 112 1.54 8.50 -13.27
CA GLN A 112 1.62 7.21 -13.95
C GLN A 112 3.04 6.65 -13.90
N HIS A 113 4.04 7.48 -14.14
CA HIS A 113 5.44 7.08 -14.06
C HIS A 113 5.83 6.63 -12.64
N LEU A 114 5.47 7.42 -11.62
CA LEU A 114 5.72 7.07 -10.22
C LEU A 114 5.04 5.76 -9.84
N THR A 115 3.77 5.59 -10.19
CA THR A 115 2.99 4.37 -9.92
C THR A 115 3.62 3.16 -10.60
N THR A 116 4.04 3.30 -11.85
CA THR A 116 4.69 2.24 -12.62
C THR A 116 6.01 1.83 -11.96
N THR A 117 6.85 2.81 -11.61
CA THR A 117 8.14 2.55 -10.94
C THR A 117 7.93 1.82 -9.60
N LEU A 118 6.99 2.28 -8.77
CA LEU A 118 6.67 1.62 -7.49
C LEU A 118 6.14 0.19 -7.68
N ASN A 119 5.36 -0.04 -8.73
CA ASN A 119 4.85 -1.38 -9.02
C ASN A 119 5.96 -2.32 -9.51
N ILE A 120 6.89 -1.84 -10.33
CA ILE A 120 8.06 -2.61 -10.76
C ILE A 120 8.93 -2.99 -9.55
N GLU A 121 9.24 -2.06 -8.67
CA GLU A 121 10.00 -2.31 -7.44
C GLU A 121 9.34 -3.36 -6.54
N LYS A 122 8.01 -3.26 -6.37
CA LYS A 122 7.25 -4.26 -5.62
C LYS A 122 7.32 -5.63 -6.27
N LEU A 123 7.17 -5.71 -7.59
CA LEU A 123 7.28 -6.96 -8.36
C LEU A 123 8.66 -7.58 -8.20
N GLN A 124 9.71 -6.80 -8.37
CA GLN A 124 11.09 -7.27 -8.23
C GLN A 124 11.35 -7.82 -6.83
N ARG A 125 10.91 -7.11 -5.79
CA ARG A 125 11.05 -7.55 -4.40
C ARG A 125 10.38 -8.89 -4.15
N VAL A 126 9.15 -9.07 -4.63
CA VAL A 126 8.43 -10.34 -4.46
C VAL A 126 9.05 -11.44 -5.31
N ALA A 127 9.46 -11.15 -6.54
CA ALA A 127 10.15 -12.11 -7.39
C ALA A 127 11.46 -12.60 -6.76
N THR A 128 12.25 -11.70 -6.16
CA THR A 128 13.47 -12.06 -5.41
C THR A 128 13.12 -12.92 -4.19
N LEU A 129 12.11 -12.51 -3.40
CA LEU A 129 11.66 -13.29 -2.25
C LEU A 129 11.25 -14.72 -2.66
N MET A 130 10.53 -14.87 -3.76
CA MET A 130 10.14 -16.18 -4.27
C MET A 130 11.35 -16.96 -4.78
N ALA A 131 12.23 -16.34 -5.55
CA ALA A 131 13.43 -16.99 -6.10
C ALA A 131 14.39 -17.50 -5.01
N ASP A 132 14.57 -16.71 -3.94
CA ASP A 132 15.45 -17.08 -2.82
C ASP A 132 14.88 -18.21 -1.94
N ASN A 133 13.60 -18.56 -2.12
CA ASN A 133 12.90 -19.55 -1.32
C ASN A 133 12.30 -20.71 -2.12
N LEU A 134 12.75 -20.94 -3.35
CA LEU A 134 12.23 -22.04 -4.19
C LEU A 134 12.34 -23.42 -3.53
N ASP A 135 13.35 -23.62 -2.69
CA ASP A 135 13.58 -24.87 -1.95
C ASP A 135 12.74 -24.96 -0.64
N ASN A 136 11.98 -23.93 -0.31
CA ASN A 136 11.19 -23.89 0.91
C ASN A 136 9.89 -24.70 0.73
N ASN A 137 9.81 -25.83 1.43
CA ASN A 137 8.66 -26.74 1.39
C ASN A 137 7.60 -26.45 2.48
N SER A 138 7.56 -25.24 3.03
CA SER A 138 6.54 -24.84 4.00
C SER A 138 5.37 -24.15 3.31
N GLU A 139 4.21 -24.80 3.19
CA GLU A 139 2.98 -24.17 2.69
C GLU A 139 2.61 -22.92 3.50
N GLU A 140 2.81 -22.96 4.83
CA GLU A 140 2.52 -21.81 5.69
C GLU A 140 3.37 -20.58 5.34
N PHE A 141 4.66 -20.77 5.02
CA PHE A 141 5.52 -19.68 4.56
C PHE A 141 4.98 -19.04 3.27
N TRP A 142 4.61 -19.86 2.29
CA TRP A 142 4.06 -19.37 1.02
C TRP A 142 2.73 -18.66 1.21
N GLN A 143 1.83 -19.23 2.02
CA GLN A 143 0.52 -18.64 2.31
C GLN A 143 0.64 -17.32 3.07
N THR A 144 1.51 -17.24 4.08
CA THR A 144 1.59 -16.07 4.98
C THR A 144 2.59 -15.03 4.49
N THR A 145 3.87 -15.39 4.38
CA THR A 145 4.94 -14.43 4.10
C THR A 145 4.96 -14.00 2.64
N VAL A 146 4.71 -14.92 1.70
CA VAL A 146 4.73 -14.56 0.28
C VAL A 146 3.40 -13.94 -0.16
N PHE A 147 2.30 -14.67 -0.04
CA PHE A 147 1.05 -14.25 -0.67
C PHE A 147 0.14 -13.39 0.21
N LYS A 148 0.07 -13.63 1.52
CA LYS A 148 -0.76 -12.81 2.41
C LYS A 148 -0.21 -11.40 2.56
N GLU A 149 1.11 -11.25 2.67
CA GLU A 149 1.75 -9.93 2.72
C GLU A 149 1.75 -9.22 1.35
N ASN A 150 1.67 -9.98 0.26
CA ASN A 150 1.68 -9.46 -1.11
C ASN A 150 0.43 -9.87 -1.90
N GLN A 151 -0.73 -9.68 -1.33
CA GLN A 151 -2.04 -10.08 -1.89
C GLN A 151 -2.25 -9.65 -3.34
N TRP A 152 -1.73 -8.50 -3.72
CA TRP A 152 -1.84 -7.96 -5.06
C TRP A 152 -1.21 -8.86 -6.14
N VAL A 153 -0.25 -9.73 -5.78
CA VAL A 153 0.40 -10.67 -6.71
C VAL A 153 -0.62 -11.68 -7.25
N LEU A 154 -1.39 -12.30 -6.35
CA LEU A 154 -2.44 -13.24 -6.75
C LEU A 154 -3.58 -12.55 -7.52
N ALA A 155 -3.84 -11.29 -7.23
CA ALA A 155 -4.85 -10.52 -7.97
C ALA A 155 -4.49 -10.36 -9.47
N GLN A 156 -3.19 -10.42 -9.84
CA GLN A 156 -2.75 -10.36 -11.24
C GLN A 156 -3.19 -11.57 -12.08
N ILE A 157 -3.55 -12.70 -11.46
CA ILE A 157 -4.06 -13.87 -12.15
C ILE A 157 -5.40 -13.57 -12.86
N PHE A 158 -6.12 -12.56 -12.37
CA PHE A 158 -7.44 -12.21 -12.86
C PHE A 158 -7.38 -11.04 -13.85
N ALA A 159 -8.08 -11.16 -14.97
CA ALA A 159 -8.23 -10.08 -15.95
C ALA A 159 -9.25 -8.99 -15.54
N CYS A 160 -9.57 -8.90 -14.26
CA CYS A 160 -10.54 -7.96 -13.71
C CYS A 160 -10.07 -7.50 -12.32
N PRO A 161 -10.54 -6.32 -11.84
CA PRO A 161 -10.20 -5.84 -10.52
C PRO A 161 -10.68 -6.81 -9.44
N CYS A 162 -9.73 -7.53 -8.83
CA CYS A 162 -9.98 -8.44 -7.71
C CYS A 162 -9.26 -7.96 -6.47
N THR A 163 -9.91 -8.15 -5.33
CA THR A 163 -9.32 -7.91 -4.01
C THR A 163 -9.49 -9.15 -3.15
N ILE A 164 -8.61 -9.32 -2.18
CA ILE A 164 -8.79 -10.39 -1.21
C ILE A 164 -10.10 -10.15 -0.44
N PHE A 165 -10.90 -11.20 -0.33
CA PHE A 165 -12.10 -11.23 0.48
C PHE A 165 -11.79 -11.83 1.85
N SER A 166 -11.06 -12.95 1.87
CA SER A 166 -10.61 -13.60 3.10
C SER A 166 -9.41 -14.50 2.84
N ASP A 167 -8.58 -14.67 3.84
CA ASP A 167 -7.54 -15.69 3.93
C ASP A 167 -8.00 -16.79 4.90
N LYS A 168 -7.61 -18.05 4.65
CA LYS A 168 -8.02 -19.23 5.41
C LYS A 168 -9.53 -19.25 5.69
N ALA A 169 -10.30 -18.99 4.64
CA ALA A 169 -11.74 -18.80 4.73
C ALA A 169 -12.49 -20.14 4.84
N TYR A 170 -13.42 -20.20 5.76
CA TYR A 170 -14.35 -21.32 5.83
C TYR A 170 -15.33 -21.30 4.65
N VAL A 171 -15.35 -22.39 3.88
CA VAL A 171 -16.16 -22.52 2.65
C VAL A 171 -17.31 -23.53 2.78
N GLY A 172 -17.64 -23.93 3.99
CA GLY A 172 -18.72 -24.90 4.23
C GLY A 172 -18.23 -26.33 4.49
N GLY A 173 -19.13 -27.28 4.46
CA GLY A 173 -18.82 -28.70 4.61
C GLY A 173 -18.80 -29.21 6.05
N LYS A 174 -19.26 -28.44 7.04
CA LYS A 174 -19.45 -28.94 8.40
C LYS A 174 -20.65 -29.86 8.50
N GLY A 175 -20.49 -30.95 9.21
CA GLY A 175 -21.58 -31.84 9.58
C GLY A 175 -22.50 -31.23 10.63
N VAL A 176 -23.63 -31.92 10.90
CA VAL A 176 -24.60 -31.51 11.92
C VAL A 176 -23.98 -31.50 13.34
N ASP A 177 -22.97 -32.32 13.57
CA ASP A 177 -22.15 -32.37 14.77
C ASP A 177 -21.04 -31.31 14.86
N ASN A 178 -21.05 -30.35 13.92
CA ASN A 178 -20.05 -29.30 13.77
C ASN A 178 -18.61 -29.82 13.47
N SER A 179 -18.48 -31.11 13.12
CA SER A 179 -17.21 -31.69 12.68
C SER A 179 -16.96 -31.44 11.21
N GLY A 180 -15.71 -31.57 10.81
CA GLY A 180 -15.28 -31.28 9.43
C GLY A 180 -15.27 -29.78 9.11
N GLY A 181 -15.39 -29.46 7.85
CA GLY A 181 -15.32 -28.10 7.34
C GLY A 181 -14.06 -27.89 6.53
N ASN A 182 -14.19 -27.10 5.49
CA ASN A 182 -13.14 -26.84 4.55
C ASN A 182 -12.65 -25.39 4.70
N LEU A 183 -11.34 -25.21 4.70
CA LEU A 183 -10.67 -23.92 4.71
C LEU A 183 -9.95 -23.77 3.38
N CYS A 184 -10.31 -22.73 2.62
CA CYS A 184 -9.61 -22.32 1.43
C CYS A 184 -8.49 -21.34 1.79
N ASP A 185 -7.33 -21.44 1.15
CA ASP A 185 -6.20 -20.57 1.47
C ASP A 185 -6.53 -19.10 1.23
N PHE A 186 -7.10 -18.80 0.05
CA PHE A 186 -7.54 -17.43 -0.27
C PHE A 186 -8.85 -17.43 -1.03
N ILE A 187 -9.71 -16.49 -0.67
CA ILE A 187 -10.86 -16.09 -1.47
C ILE A 187 -10.64 -14.67 -1.97
N TYR A 188 -10.70 -14.51 -3.28
CA TYR A 188 -10.70 -13.22 -3.95
C TYR A 188 -12.09 -12.87 -4.43
N GLN A 189 -12.43 -11.59 -4.42
CA GLN A 189 -13.70 -11.08 -4.88
C GLN A 189 -13.49 -10.13 -6.05
N ASN A 190 -14.24 -10.35 -7.13
CA ASN A 190 -14.34 -9.40 -8.23
C ASN A 190 -15.12 -8.16 -7.78
N ARG A 191 -14.50 -6.99 -7.90
CA ARG A 191 -15.07 -5.72 -7.45
C ARG A 191 -16.29 -5.27 -8.26
N LEU A 192 -16.47 -5.77 -9.47
CA LEU A 192 -17.59 -5.40 -10.34
C LEU A 192 -18.80 -6.30 -10.15
N SER A 193 -18.58 -7.63 -10.13
CA SER A 193 -19.65 -8.61 -10.06
C SER A 193 -19.90 -9.18 -8.67
N GLN A 194 -19.04 -8.86 -7.70
CA GLN A 194 -18.99 -9.44 -6.36
C GLN A 194 -18.75 -10.96 -6.34
N ASN A 195 -18.57 -11.59 -7.50
CA ASN A 195 -18.32 -13.02 -7.60
C ASN A 195 -16.95 -13.37 -7.04
N VAL A 196 -16.85 -14.54 -6.39
CA VAL A 196 -15.62 -14.97 -5.74
C VAL A 196 -14.80 -15.92 -6.60
N ALA A 197 -13.50 -15.99 -6.28
CA ALA A 197 -12.56 -16.96 -6.82
C ALA A 197 -11.81 -17.61 -5.64
N LEU A 198 -11.59 -18.92 -5.75
CA LEU A 198 -10.94 -19.75 -4.74
C LEU A 198 -9.51 -20.04 -5.20
N ILE A 199 -8.54 -19.86 -4.30
CA ILE A 199 -7.14 -20.12 -4.59
C ILE A 199 -6.59 -21.08 -3.54
N GLU A 200 -5.96 -22.14 -4.01
CA GLU A 200 -5.20 -23.10 -3.23
C GLU A 200 -3.72 -22.94 -3.53
N ILE A 201 -2.89 -22.88 -2.51
CA ILE A 201 -1.44 -22.68 -2.62
C ILE A 201 -0.73 -23.98 -2.25
N LYS A 202 0.16 -24.41 -3.12
CA LYS A 202 1.14 -25.45 -2.88
C LYS A 202 2.55 -24.89 -2.98
N THR A 203 3.53 -25.61 -2.47
CA THR A 203 4.92 -25.15 -2.49
C THR A 203 5.56 -25.35 -3.88
N PRO A 204 6.63 -24.62 -4.20
CA PRO A 204 7.41 -24.86 -5.43
C PRO A 204 8.03 -26.26 -5.49
N CYS A 205 8.24 -26.90 -4.34
CA CYS A 205 8.77 -28.27 -4.26
C CYS A 205 7.73 -29.34 -4.57
N THR A 206 6.46 -28.96 -4.74
CA THR A 206 5.37 -29.91 -5.00
C THR A 206 5.46 -30.44 -6.43
N GLU A 207 5.53 -31.75 -6.61
CA GLU A 207 5.60 -32.37 -7.91
C GLU A 207 4.33 -32.10 -8.76
N ILE A 208 4.54 -31.67 -10.01
CA ILE A 208 3.45 -31.44 -10.97
C ILE A 208 3.24 -32.66 -11.85
N ILE A 209 4.33 -33.32 -12.23
CA ILE A 209 4.35 -34.44 -13.19
C ILE A 209 4.36 -35.76 -12.43
N GLY A 210 3.45 -36.62 -12.77
CA GLY A 210 3.39 -38.00 -12.27
C GLY A 210 4.02 -39.01 -13.24
N ASN A 211 3.58 -40.24 -13.16
CA ASN A 211 4.16 -41.33 -13.91
C ASN A 211 3.89 -41.22 -15.44
N SER A 212 4.84 -41.74 -16.23
CA SER A 212 4.67 -41.86 -17.67
C SER A 212 3.53 -42.80 -18.00
N TYR A 213 2.69 -42.39 -18.95
CA TYR A 213 1.56 -43.20 -19.46
C TYR A 213 1.45 -43.04 -20.97
N ARG A 214 1.65 -44.13 -21.71
CA ARG A 214 1.49 -44.20 -23.17
C ARG A 214 2.16 -43.06 -23.94
N GLY A 215 3.38 -42.71 -23.60
CA GLY A 215 4.15 -41.62 -24.24
C GLY A 215 3.78 -40.20 -23.79
N THR A 216 2.94 -40.07 -22.78
CA THR A 216 2.64 -38.83 -22.08
C THR A 216 2.92 -38.96 -20.58
N TYR A 217 2.69 -37.94 -19.83
CA TYR A 217 2.79 -37.95 -18.38
C TYR A 217 1.43 -37.65 -17.74
N SER A 218 1.11 -38.37 -16.66
CA SER A 218 -0.03 -38.04 -15.82
C SER A 218 0.29 -36.84 -14.93
N PHE A 219 -0.73 -36.23 -14.37
CA PHE A 219 -0.52 -35.31 -13.24
C PHE A 219 -0.04 -36.10 -12.00
N SER A 220 0.73 -35.42 -11.16
CA SER A 220 1.11 -35.99 -9.87
C SER A 220 -0.13 -36.24 -9.00
N HIS A 221 0.07 -37.00 -7.92
CA HIS A 221 -0.97 -37.21 -6.92
C HIS A 221 -1.29 -35.89 -6.20
N GLU A 222 -0.26 -35.11 -5.91
CA GLU A 222 -0.35 -33.81 -5.22
C GLU A 222 -1.14 -32.79 -6.02
N LEU A 223 -0.81 -32.63 -7.32
CA LEU A 223 -1.56 -31.72 -8.20
C LEU A 223 -3.03 -32.19 -8.37
N SER A 224 -3.23 -33.47 -8.59
CA SER A 224 -4.59 -34.03 -8.70
C SER A 224 -5.37 -33.84 -7.40
N GLY A 225 -4.73 -34.01 -6.25
CA GLY A 225 -5.29 -33.76 -4.93
C GLY A 225 -5.68 -32.29 -4.74
N ALA A 226 -4.79 -31.34 -5.05
CA ALA A 226 -5.04 -29.91 -4.93
C ALA A 226 -6.21 -29.45 -5.82
N VAL A 227 -6.26 -29.93 -7.07
CA VAL A 227 -7.38 -29.65 -7.97
C VAL A 227 -8.71 -30.17 -7.42
N ASN A 228 -8.74 -31.42 -6.93
CA ASN A 228 -9.93 -31.98 -6.33
C ASN A 228 -10.34 -31.23 -5.05
N GLN A 229 -9.37 -30.78 -4.27
CA GLN A 229 -9.57 -30.00 -3.04
C GLN A 229 -10.27 -28.68 -3.35
N VAL A 230 -9.74 -27.87 -4.27
CA VAL A 230 -10.33 -26.58 -4.63
C VAL A 230 -11.70 -26.72 -5.29
N LEU A 231 -11.92 -27.78 -6.07
CA LEU A 231 -13.24 -28.09 -6.65
C LEU A 231 -14.25 -28.48 -5.57
N ASN A 232 -13.85 -29.28 -4.59
CA ASN A 232 -14.69 -29.59 -3.43
C ASN A 232 -15.04 -28.33 -2.61
N TYR A 233 -14.09 -27.43 -2.46
CA TYR A 233 -14.34 -26.12 -1.81
C TYR A 233 -15.39 -25.31 -2.56
N ARG A 234 -15.30 -25.23 -3.88
CA ARG A 234 -16.29 -24.57 -4.73
C ARG A 234 -17.68 -25.17 -4.54
N ASP A 235 -17.79 -26.49 -4.56
CA ASP A 235 -19.06 -27.18 -4.43
C ASP A 235 -19.67 -26.96 -3.03
N ASN A 236 -18.86 -27.00 -1.98
CA ASN A 236 -19.32 -26.74 -0.62
C ASN A 236 -19.73 -25.28 -0.44
N LEU A 237 -18.96 -24.33 -0.97
CA LEU A 237 -19.29 -22.91 -0.94
C LEU A 237 -20.63 -22.64 -1.65
N THR A 238 -20.83 -23.25 -2.83
CA THR A 238 -22.08 -23.13 -3.59
C THR A 238 -23.27 -23.69 -2.80
N LYS A 239 -23.14 -24.86 -2.19
CA LYS A 239 -24.18 -25.46 -1.36
C LYS A 239 -24.50 -24.67 -0.09
N SER A 240 -23.49 -24.09 0.51
CA SER A 240 -23.59 -23.35 1.78
C SER A 240 -23.82 -21.84 1.58
N TYR A 241 -23.93 -21.35 0.33
CA TYR A 241 -23.95 -19.94 -0.02
C TYR A 241 -24.93 -19.11 0.80
N TYR A 242 -26.20 -19.50 0.84
CA TYR A 242 -27.24 -18.76 1.57
C TYR A 242 -26.96 -18.68 3.07
N THR A 243 -26.48 -19.75 3.67
CA THR A 243 -26.11 -19.76 5.09
C THR A 243 -24.92 -18.83 5.37
N LEU A 244 -23.91 -18.88 4.52
CA LEU A 244 -22.72 -18.06 4.67
C LEU A 244 -22.99 -16.58 4.40
N CYS A 245 -23.85 -16.25 3.44
CA CYS A 245 -24.25 -14.86 3.18
C CYS A 245 -24.98 -14.24 4.37
N HIS A 246 -25.86 -14.99 5.03
CA HIS A 246 -26.57 -14.50 6.21
C HIS A 246 -25.68 -14.31 7.44
N GLN A 247 -24.56 -15.01 7.50
CA GLN A 247 -23.61 -14.94 8.61
C GLN A 247 -22.52 -13.88 8.42
N ASN A 248 -22.32 -13.38 7.19
CA ASN A 248 -21.29 -12.42 6.88
C ASN A 248 -21.88 -11.03 6.67
N ALA A 249 -21.18 -10.03 7.23
CA ALA A 249 -21.54 -8.62 7.01
C ALA A 249 -21.20 -8.12 5.60
N SER A 250 -20.26 -8.79 4.92
CA SER A 250 -19.81 -8.44 3.57
C SER A 250 -20.57 -9.25 2.53
N GLN A 251 -21.11 -8.56 1.53
CA GLN A 251 -21.80 -9.20 0.41
C GLN A 251 -20.79 -9.85 -0.54
N PHE A 252 -21.09 -11.05 -0.99
CA PHE A 252 -20.36 -11.77 -2.03
C PHE A 252 -21.33 -12.63 -2.85
N GLU A 253 -20.90 -12.98 -4.07
CA GLU A 253 -21.68 -13.80 -5.01
C GLU A 253 -20.92 -15.08 -5.37
N VAL A 254 -21.68 -16.16 -5.56
CA VAL A 254 -21.18 -17.50 -5.92
C VAL A 254 -21.88 -17.99 -7.18
N LEU A 255 -21.71 -17.24 -8.27
CA LEU A 255 -22.39 -17.58 -9.54
C LEU A 255 -21.64 -18.63 -10.35
N SER A 256 -20.35 -18.63 -10.37
CA SER A 256 -19.46 -19.63 -10.96
C SER A 256 -18.04 -19.36 -10.48
N PRO A 257 -17.72 -19.72 -9.25
CA PRO A 257 -16.42 -19.40 -8.68
C PRO A 257 -15.30 -20.00 -9.50
N LYS A 258 -14.32 -19.16 -9.88
CA LYS A 258 -13.07 -19.64 -10.46
C LYS A 258 -12.28 -20.37 -9.38
N CYS A 259 -11.67 -21.49 -9.78
CA CYS A 259 -10.76 -22.26 -8.94
C CYS A 259 -9.36 -22.14 -9.52
N VAL A 260 -8.39 -21.81 -8.69
CA VAL A 260 -6.99 -21.65 -9.07
C VAL A 260 -6.14 -22.47 -8.10
N VAL A 261 -5.18 -23.21 -8.65
CA VAL A 261 -4.13 -23.86 -7.88
C VAL A 261 -2.81 -23.21 -8.26
N VAL A 262 -2.08 -22.71 -7.29
CA VAL A 262 -0.71 -22.20 -7.46
C VAL A 262 0.23 -23.29 -6.97
N ILE A 263 1.10 -23.79 -7.84
CA ILE A 263 1.94 -24.97 -7.59
C ILE A 263 3.18 -24.93 -8.51
N GLY A 264 4.32 -25.44 -8.03
CA GLY A 264 5.53 -25.63 -8.82
C GLY A 264 6.52 -24.51 -8.80
#